data_264ea4b7a59a2e9585e5f4f956c0a156
#
_entry.id   264ea4b7a59a2e9585e5f4f956c0a156
#
_cell.length_a   1.000
_cell.length_b   1.000
_cell.length_c   1.000
_cell.angle_alpha   90.00
_cell.angle_beta   90.00
_cell.angle_gamma   90.00
#
_symmetry.space_group_name_H-M   'P 1'
#
loop_
_entity.id
_entity.type
_entity.pdbx_description
1 polymer ?
#
loop_
_entity_poly.entity_id
_entity_poly.type
_entity_poly.pdbx_seq_one_letter_code
_entity_poly.pdbx_strand_id
1 'polypeptide(L)'
;MKFVFASLFGILGLSVLIMPLVYGQVLGRNYGRSVVISQQGIAATSQVLASQTGAQILARGGSAVDAAIASNAVLGVTEPMMTGMGGDLFVIYWDAKTGKLTGLNSSGPAPRGLNPAFLAQHDIKSMPQDGIHSVTVPGAVEGWYRMHQRFGKLPWKDLFQDAITFSEQGFPVYEGAREVWNDPAIVHKLEANAESKHVFLPGGKAPHTGQLFKNPDMARALRLIAEQGPEAFYKGDIAAAILKTSEHLGGTMTAQDLASYSPEWVEPLSIDYRGWRVYELPPNGQGMAALEMLNIMETSPASPLGAFGAPEMHKRIEAMKLAYSDVHAYVADPRAHDVPVAQLLSKEYARKRAAKIDPNRANCEVKAGDPIASNTTYLTVVDKDGNIASWIQSLYSGFGSKVTVEGMGFALQNRGAGFTLDPKHPNVLAGGKRPFHTIIPAFMEKGDDHIGFGIMGGAVQPMAHAQFVSNYVDYGMSLQEALEAPRFFKNNAPGCDVYIESRVPAPTLQQLSERGHEIRIGREYVETMGRGQAILHNSRTGTNYAASDPRADGSAIPEPLTEPRPLGSR
;
A
#
# COMPACT_ATOMS: atom_id res chain seq x y z
N MET A 1 -72.71 -7.55 -75.79
CA MET A 1 -71.59 -6.65 -75.97
C MET A 1 -71.49 -5.79 -74.74
N LYS A 2 -70.69 -6.15 -73.76
CA LYS A 2 -70.21 -5.30 -72.65
C LYS A 2 -68.87 -5.87 -72.18
N PHE A 3 -67.80 -5.12 -72.36
CA PHE A 3 -66.47 -5.44 -71.91
C PHE A 3 -66.38 -5.14 -70.40
N VAL A 4 -65.79 -6.08 -69.61
CA VAL A 4 -65.47 -5.90 -68.22
C VAL A 4 -63.94 -5.89 -68.12
N PHE A 5 -63.38 -4.75 -67.80
CA PHE A 5 -61.96 -4.60 -67.44
C PHE A 5 -61.73 -5.00 -65.98
N ALA A 6 -60.87 -5.99 -65.75
CA ALA A 6 -60.42 -6.36 -64.43
C ALA A 6 -59.05 -5.68 -64.19
N SER A 7 -58.99 -4.78 -63.21
CA SER A 7 -57.76 -4.13 -62.77
C SER A 7 -57.06 -5.00 -61.72
N LEU A 8 -55.87 -5.51 -62.05
CA LEU A 8 -54.95 -6.11 -61.07
C LEU A 8 -54.16 -4.98 -60.36
N PHE A 9 -54.42 -4.81 -59.06
CA PHE A 9 -53.55 -4.03 -58.19
C PHE A 9 -52.45 -4.95 -57.65
N GLY A 10 -51.23 -4.80 -58.10
CA GLY A 10 -50.05 -5.41 -57.54
C GLY A 10 -49.59 -4.65 -56.29
N ILE A 11 -49.62 -5.30 -55.15
CA ILE A 11 -49.03 -4.77 -53.89
C ILE A 11 -47.55 -5.07 -53.95
N LEU A 12 -46.71 -4.06 -54.23
CA LEU A 12 -45.25 -4.12 -53.97
C LEU A 12 -45.02 -4.01 -52.48
N GLY A 13 -44.76 -5.13 -51.83
CA GLY A 13 -44.27 -5.17 -50.45
C GLY A 13 -42.84 -4.63 -50.39
N LEU A 14 -42.66 -3.42 -49.89
CA LEU A 14 -41.34 -2.82 -49.56
C LEU A 14 -40.84 -3.53 -48.28
N SER A 15 -40.03 -4.58 -48.43
CA SER A 15 -39.29 -5.17 -47.31
C SER A 15 -38.18 -4.19 -46.91
N VAL A 16 -38.45 -3.36 -45.90
CA VAL A 16 -37.41 -2.59 -45.21
C VAL A 16 -36.53 -3.56 -44.43
N LEU A 17 -35.37 -3.91 -44.97
CA LEU A 17 -34.31 -4.57 -44.23
C LEU A 17 -33.85 -3.59 -43.14
N ILE A 18 -34.32 -3.76 -41.92
CA ILE A 18 -33.72 -3.15 -40.75
C ILE A 18 -32.41 -3.90 -40.52
N MET A 19 -31.32 -3.41 -41.14
CA MET A 19 -29.97 -3.76 -40.66
C MET A 19 -29.85 -3.27 -39.22
N PRO A 20 -29.56 -4.16 -38.25
CA PRO A 20 -29.14 -3.66 -36.93
C PRO A 20 -27.87 -2.87 -37.18
N LEU A 21 -27.92 -1.56 -36.92
CA LEU A 21 -26.73 -0.76 -36.71
C LEU A 21 -26.00 -1.40 -35.51
N VAL A 22 -25.07 -2.30 -35.81
CA VAL A 22 -24.04 -2.66 -34.85
C VAL A 22 -23.22 -1.39 -34.68
N TYR A 23 -23.63 -0.56 -33.72
CA TYR A 23 -22.70 0.40 -33.15
C TYR A 23 -21.54 -0.43 -32.65
N GLY A 24 -20.46 -0.49 -33.42
CA GLY A 24 -19.19 -0.92 -32.91
C GLY A 24 -18.99 -0.12 -31.63
N GLN A 25 -19.03 -0.81 -30.49
CA GLN A 25 -18.59 -0.21 -29.25
C GLN A 25 -17.19 0.32 -29.57
N VAL A 26 -17.07 1.62 -29.70
CA VAL A 26 -15.79 2.27 -29.59
C VAL A 26 -15.35 1.86 -28.18
N LEU A 27 -14.42 0.91 -28.09
CA LEU A 27 -13.79 0.51 -26.85
C LEU A 27 -12.99 1.73 -26.39
N GLY A 28 -13.72 2.69 -25.82
CA GLY A 28 -13.17 3.89 -25.23
C GLY A 28 -12.39 3.46 -23.99
N ARG A 29 -11.14 3.84 -23.94
CA ARG A 29 -10.31 3.69 -22.76
C ARG A 29 -10.87 4.58 -21.65
N ASN A 30 -11.31 3.99 -20.56
CA ASN A 30 -11.82 4.72 -19.39
C ASN A 30 -10.72 5.02 -18.35
N TYR A 31 -9.44 4.91 -18.75
CA TYR A 31 -8.27 5.11 -17.91
C TYR A 31 -7.14 5.79 -18.68
N GLY A 32 -6.32 6.58 -18.00
CA GLY A 32 -5.30 7.43 -18.60
C GLY A 32 -3.98 6.72 -18.92
N ARG A 33 -3.55 5.76 -18.08
CA ARG A 33 -2.30 5.01 -18.25
C ARG A 33 -2.52 3.67 -18.91
N SER A 34 -1.55 3.22 -19.73
CA SER A 34 -1.57 1.87 -20.31
C SER A 34 -1.11 0.82 -19.29
N VAL A 35 -1.68 -0.38 -19.36
CA VAL A 35 -1.04 -1.57 -18.79
C VAL A 35 0.30 -1.79 -19.51
N VAL A 36 1.37 -1.97 -18.78
CA VAL A 36 2.68 -2.34 -19.32
C VAL A 36 2.74 -3.85 -19.41
N ILE A 37 3.01 -4.38 -20.62
CA ILE A 37 3.02 -5.82 -20.87
C ILE A 37 4.44 -6.23 -21.28
N SER A 38 4.98 -7.27 -20.65
CA SER A 38 6.33 -7.77 -20.89
C SER A 38 6.41 -9.28 -20.64
N GLN A 39 7.32 -9.95 -21.33
CA GLN A 39 7.78 -11.31 -21.02
C GLN A 39 9.09 -11.31 -20.22
N GLN A 40 9.65 -10.12 -19.95
CA GLN A 40 10.79 -9.93 -19.07
C GLN A 40 10.31 -9.62 -17.65
N GLY A 41 11.23 -9.67 -16.69
CA GLY A 41 10.95 -9.17 -15.34
C GLY A 41 10.42 -7.73 -15.38
N ILE A 42 9.74 -7.30 -14.32
CA ILE A 42 9.13 -5.97 -14.26
C ILE A 42 9.05 -5.48 -12.82
N ALA A 43 9.33 -4.19 -12.60
CA ALA A 43 9.21 -3.52 -11.32
C ALA A 43 8.19 -2.37 -11.39
N ALA A 44 7.26 -2.32 -10.45
CA ALA A 44 6.27 -1.26 -10.31
C ALA A 44 6.36 -0.65 -8.91
N THR A 45 6.65 0.65 -8.83
CA THR A 45 6.80 1.39 -7.57
C THR A 45 6.11 2.74 -7.62
N SER A 46 5.98 3.42 -6.47
CA SER A 46 5.37 4.74 -6.35
C SER A 46 6.19 5.88 -6.97
N GLN A 47 7.49 5.63 -7.31
CA GLN A 47 8.38 6.65 -7.87
C GLN A 47 9.24 6.05 -9.00
N VAL A 48 9.35 6.76 -10.13
CA VAL A 48 9.92 6.23 -11.38
C VAL A 48 11.39 5.81 -11.26
N LEU A 49 12.23 6.55 -10.51
CA LEU A 49 13.65 6.20 -10.34
C LEU A 49 13.83 4.87 -9.59
N ALA A 50 12.96 4.61 -8.63
CA ALA A 50 12.96 3.34 -7.91
C ALA A 50 12.53 2.17 -8.81
N SER A 51 11.54 2.36 -9.68
CA SER A 51 11.15 1.34 -10.67
C SER A 51 12.27 1.07 -11.67
N GLN A 52 12.97 2.13 -12.11
CA GLN A 52 14.13 2.02 -13.00
C GLN A 52 15.26 1.22 -12.35
N THR A 53 15.60 1.52 -11.09
CA THR A 53 16.59 0.72 -10.32
C THR A 53 16.17 -0.73 -10.23
N GLY A 54 14.90 -1.03 -9.89
CA GLY A 54 14.40 -2.41 -9.85
C GLY A 54 14.57 -3.13 -11.18
N ALA A 55 14.22 -2.50 -12.30
CA ALA A 55 14.39 -3.06 -13.64
C ALA A 55 15.86 -3.31 -14.00
N GLN A 56 16.76 -2.42 -13.59
CA GLN A 56 18.22 -2.59 -13.80
C GLN A 56 18.79 -3.73 -12.97
N ILE A 57 18.34 -3.92 -11.74
CA ILE A 57 18.73 -5.05 -10.89
C ILE A 57 18.27 -6.37 -11.52
N LEU A 58 17.02 -6.44 -12.04
CA LEU A 58 16.55 -7.62 -12.78
C LEU A 58 17.42 -7.92 -14.00
N ALA A 59 17.77 -6.90 -14.80
CA ALA A 59 18.63 -7.03 -15.97
C ALA A 59 20.05 -7.55 -15.66
N ARG A 60 20.54 -7.32 -14.43
CA ARG A 60 21.81 -7.85 -13.93
C ARG A 60 21.68 -9.29 -13.41
N GLY A 61 20.52 -9.92 -13.56
CA GLY A 61 20.23 -11.28 -13.10
C GLY A 61 19.77 -11.38 -11.65
N GLY A 62 19.36 -10.25 -11.05
CA GLY A 62 18.80 -10.21 -9.70
C GLY A 62 17.45 -10.91 -9.60
N SER A 63 17.10 -11.35 -8.40
CA SER A 63 15.78 -11.88 -8.08
C SER A 63 14.76 -10.75 -7.88
N ALA A 64 13.48 -11.11 -7.81
CA ALA A 64 12.42 -10.17 -7.43
C ALA A 64 12.70 -9.51 -6.07
N VAL A 65 13.34 -10.23 -5.14
CA VAL A 65 13.74 -9.71 -3.82
C VAL A 65 14.91 -8.72 -3.93
N ASP A 66 15.93 -9.03 -4.74
CA ASP A 66 17.05 -8.09 -4.96
C ASP A 66 16.53 -6.76 -5.53
N ALA A 67 15.67 -6.85 -6.55
CA ALA A 67 15.07 -5.68 -7.17
C ALA A 67 14.15 -4.90 -6.20
N ALA A 68 13.38 -5.61 -5.36
CA ALA A 68 12.54 -4.98 -4.35
C ALA A 68 13.36 -4.23 -3.29
N ILE A 69 14.46 -4.81 -2.79
CA ILE A 69 15.35 -4.16 -1.82
C ILE A 69 15.99 -2.91 -2.43
N ALA A 70 16.55 -3.01 -3.63
CA ALA A 70 17.20 -1.88 -4.29
C ALA A 70 16.20 -0.75 -4.60
N SER A 71 15.02 -1.07 -5.13
CA SER A 71 13.94 -0.12 -5.32
C SER A 71 13.53 0.54 -4.01
N ASN A 72 13.40 -0.23 -2.93
CA ASN A 72 12.97 0.29 -1.63
C ASN A 72 14.04 1.17 -0.97
N ALA A 73 15.33 0.86 -1.14
CA ALA A 73 16.43 1.73 -0.72
C ALA A 73 16.38 3.07 -1.47
N VAL A 74 16.12 3.07 -2.79
CA VAL A 74 15.93 4.30 -3.58
C VAL A 74 14.68 5.06 -3.13
N LEU A 75 13.55 4.38 -2.86
CA LEU A 75 12.36 5.02 -2.29
C LEU A 75 12.66 5.72 -0.96
N GLY A 76 13.48 5.13 -0.09
CA GLY A 76 13.91 5.76 1.17
C GLY A 76 14.69 7.07 0.98
N VAL A 77 15.32 7.24 -0.20
CA VAL A 77 16.00 8.48 -0.59
C VAL A 77 15.06 9.46 -1.28
N THR A 78 14.26 8.97 -2.23
CA THR A 78 13.41 9.81 -3.09
C THR A 78 12.04 10.13 -2.48
N GLU A 79 11.54 9.29 -1.57
CA GLU A 79 10.30 9.49 -0.82
C GLU A 79 10.55 9.48 0.71
N PRO A 80 11.50 10.30 1.26
CA PRO A 80 11.87 10.25 2.67
C PRO A 80 10.74 10.61 3.63
N MET A 81 9.68 11.25 3.12
CA MET A 81 8.46 11.53 3.86
C MET A 81 7.57 10.30 4.04
N MET A 82 7.77 9.25 3.25
CA MET A 82 6.90 8.06 3.20
C MET A 82 7.55 6.84 3.83
N THR A 83 8.83 6.61 3.54
CA THR A 83 9.56 5.38 3.84
C THR A 83 11.04 5.63 4.12
N GLY A 84 11.75 4.61 4.56
CA GLY A 84 13.19 4.65 4.80
C GLY A 84 13.64 3.55 5.76
N MET A 85 14.95 3.45 5.99
CA MET A 85 15.56 2.43 6.87
C MET A 85 15.11 2.51 8.33
N GLY A 86 14.59 3.68 8.75
CA GLY A 86 14.02 3.86 10.10
C GLY A 86 12.56 3.43 10.24
N GLY A 87 12.02 2.73 9.24
CA GLY A 87 10.63 2.24 9.19
C GLY A 87 10.46 0.74 9.42
N ASP A 88 9.25 0.25 9.13
CA ASP A 88 8.87 -1.16 9.18
C ASP A 88 8.55 -1.70 7.79
N LEU A 89 8.67 -3.03 7.63
CA LEU A 89 8.49 -3.74 6.38
C LEU A 89 7.55 -4.94 6.53
N PHE A 90 6.60 -5.11 5.58
CA PHE A 90 5.84 -6.35 5.41
C PHE A 90 5.98 -6.85 3.97
N VAL A 91 6.08 -8.16 3.80
CA VAL A 91 6.25 -8.80 2.49
C VAL A 91 5.36 -10.03 2.35
N ILE A 92 4.75 -10.20 1.17
CA ILE A 92 4.26 -11.49 0.67
C ILE A 92 5.12 -11.84 -0.54
N TYR A 93 5.72 -13.02 -0.52
CA TYR A 93 6.58 -13.53 -1.59
C TYR A 93 6.00 -14.83 -2.16
N TRP A 94 5.81 -14.83 -3.48
CA TRP A 94 5.45 -16.01 -4.25
C TRP A 94 6.69 -16.61 -4.89
N ASP A 95 6.98 -17.86 -4.54
CA ASP A 95 8.02 -18.67 -5.17
C ASP A 95 7.40 -19.51 -6.30
N ALA A 96 7.62 -19.09 -7.53
CA ALA A 96 7.04 -19.76 -8.71
C ALA A 96 7.50 -21.19 -8.88
N LYS A 97 8.74 -21.52 -8.44
CA LYS A 97 9.27 -22.88 -8.54
C LYS A 97 8.56 -23.87 -7.63
N THR A 98 8.19 -23.44 -6.43
CA THR A 98 7.55 -24.29 -5.42
C THR A 98 6.06 -24.13 -5.34
N GLY A 99 5.51 -23.08 -5.95
CA GLY A 99 4.09 -22.70 -5.84
C GLY A 99 3.70 -22.32 -4.41
N LYS A 100 4.60 -21.70 -3.65
CA LYS A 100 4.37 -21.36 -2.24
C LYS A 100 4.43 -19.87 -1.99
N LEU A 101 3.48 -19.37 -1.20
CA LEU A 101 3.53 -18.05 -0.60
C LEU A 101 4.27 -18.11 0.74
N THR A 102 5.04 -17.06 1.01
CA THR A 102 5.70 -16.84 2.29
C THR A 102 5.48 -15.39 2.71
N GLY A 103 5.09 -15.17 3.96
CA GLY A 103 4.95 -13.84 4.54
C GLY A 103 6.14 -13.48 5.44
N LEU A 104 6.51 -12.20 5.47
CA LEU A 104 7.44 -11.63 6.44
C LEU A 104 6.78 -10.45 7.15
N ASN A 105 6.69 -10.52 8.48
CA ASN A 105 6.33 -9.42 9.35
C ASN A 105 7.61 -8.85 9.97
N SER A 106 8.04 -7.71 9.49
CA SER A 106 9.20 -7.00 10.00
C SER A 106 8.79 -5.67 10.66
N SER A 107 7.78 -5.72 11.54
CA SER A 107 7.40 -4.63 12.43
C SER A 107 8.11 -4.73 13.77
N GLY A 108 8.56 -3.59 14.28
CA GLY A 108 9.28 -3.55 15.54
C GLY A 108 8.39 -3.34 16.76
N PRO A 109 8.81 -3.86 17.93
CA PRO A 109 8.13 -3.63 19.19
C PRO A 109 8.41 -2.23 19.76
N ALA A 110 7.58 -1.80 20.71
CA ALA A 110 7.90 -0.67 21.56
C ALA A 110 9.18 -0.98 22.38
N PRO A 111 10.05 0.02 22.61
CA PRO A 111 11.16 -0.12 23.56
C PRO A 111 10.67 -0.67 24.90
N ARG A 112 11.44 -1.55 25.56
CA ARG A 112 11.01 -2.16 26.83
C ARG A 112 10.70 -1.16 27.93
N GLY A 113 11.38 -0.01 27.92
CA GLY A 113 11.16 1.09 28.86
C GLY A 113 9.90 1.92 28.59
N LEU A 114 9.31 1.82 27.39
CA LEU A 114 8.13 2.60 27.01
C LEU A 114 6.85 1.87 27.43
N ASN A 115 6.15 2.45 28.43
CA ASN A 115 4.92 1.90 28.97
C ASN A 115 4.01 3.02 29.50
N PRO A 116 2.74 2.76 29.85
CA PRO A 116 1.82 3.79 30.34
C PRO A 116 2.30 4.52 31.59
N ALA A 117 3.02 3.86 32.51
CA ALA A 117 3.54 4.49 33.71
C ALA A 117 4.65 5.50 33.38
N PHE A 118 5.55 5.16 32.44
CA PHE A 118 6.56 6.09 31.94
C PHE A 118 5.90 7.33 31.33
N LEU A 119 4.89 7.16 30.46
CA LEU A 119 4.19 8.30 29.86
C LEU A 119 3.49 9.17 30.90
N ALA A 120 2.85 8.56 31.90
CA ALA A 120 2.20 9.29 32.98
C ALA A 120 3.18 10.11 33.83
N GLN A 121 4.40 9.59 34.10
CA GLN A 121 5.46 10.33 34.80
C GLN A 121 5.96 11.57 34.03
N HIS A 122 5.73 11.60 32.70
CA HIS A 122 6.07 12.72 31.83
C HIS A 122 4.83 13.56 31.43
N ASP A 123 3.71 13.45 32.17
CA ASP A 123 2.45 14.15 31.92
C ASP A 123 1.84 13.89 30.53
N ILE A 124 2.19 12.77 29.89
CA ILE A 124 1.67 12.36 28.57
C ILE A 124 0.41 11.52 28.76
N LYS A 125 -0.75 12.07 28.39
CA LYS A 125 -2.08 11.48 28.63
C LYS A 125 -2.67 10.71 27.46
N SER A 126 -2.05 10.79 26.28
CA SER A 126 -2.42 10.05 25.07
C SER A 126 -1.18 9.62 24.33
N MET A 127 -1.30 8.61 23.44
CA MET A 127 -0.15 8.20 22.61
C MET A 127 0.33 9.36 21.73
N PRO A 128 1.62 9.74 21.86
CA PRO A 128 2.20 10.79 21.03
C PRO A 128 2.14 10.40 19.55
N GLN A 129 1.75 11.36 18.73
CA GLN A 129 1.74 11.19 17.28
C GLN A 129 3.10 11.48 16.63
N ASP A 130 3.94 12.25 17.30
CA ASP A 130 5.25 12.69 16.85
C ASP A 130 6.26 12.60 18.02
N GLY A 131 7.54 12.76 17.72
CA GLY A 131 8.62 12.75 18.70
C GLY A 131 9.06 11.36 19.11
N ILE A 132 10.08 11.32 20.00
CA ILE A 132 10.80 10.08 20.33
C ILE A 132 9.94 9.02 21.01
N HIS A 133 8.91 9.40 21.77
CA HIS A 133 8.02 8.47 22.47
C HIS A 133 6.99 7.80 21.55
N SER A 134 6.93 8.19 20.27
CA SER A 134 6.15 7.49 19.24
C SER A 134 6.97 6.44 18.47
N VAL A 135 8.28 6.36 18.72
CA VAL A 135 9.21 5.49 17.98
C VAL A 135 9.15 4.07 18.53
N THR A 136 9.02 3.08 17.63
CA THR A 136 9.25 1.66 17.92
C THR A 136 10.57 1.22 17.26
N VAL A 137 11.08 0.05 17.61
CA VAL A 137 12.30 -0.49 17.00
C VAL A 137 12.12 -0.57 15.47
N PRO A 138 12.95 0.09 14.65
CA PRO A 138 12.80 0.00 13.20
C PRO A 138 13.09 -1.40 12.67
N GLY A 139 12.18 -1.94 11.85
CA GLY A 139 12.29 -3.32 11.37
C GLY A 139 12.82 -3.48 9.96
N ALA A 140 12.79 -2.42 9.14
CA ALA A 140 13.00 -2.52 7.69
C ALA A 140 14.32 -3.18 7.29
N VAL A 141 15.45 -2.79 7.88
CA VAL A 141 16.79 -3.26 7.48
C VAL A 141 16.99 -4.76 7.74
N GLU A 142 16.54 -5.26 8.91
CA GLU A 142 16.60 -6.70 9.18
C GLU A 142 15.65 -7.48 8.26
N GLY A 143 14.49 -6.90 7.94
CA GLY A 143 13.55 -7.49 6.97
C GLY A 143 14.17 -7.61 5.58
N TRP A 144 14.86 -6.58 5.08
CA TRP A 144 15.60 -6.65 3.82
C TRP A 144 16.62 -7.78 3.83
N TYR A 145 17.39 -7.86 4.91
CA TYR A 145 18.45 -8.86 5.01
C TYR A 145 17.90 -10.29 5.07
N ARG A 146 16.83 -10.52 5.84
CA ARG A 146 16.19 -11.86 5.92
C ARG A 146 15.60 -12.30 4.58
N MET A 147 14.99 -11.38 3.85
CA MET A 147 14.50 -11.65 2.50
C MET A 147 15.65 -11.96 1.55
N HIS A 148 16.72 -11.15 1.57
CA HIS A 148 17.91 -11.36 0.75
C HIS A 148 18.61 -12.70 1.05
N GLN A 149 18.81 -13.03 2.32
CA GLN A 149 19.43 -14.31 2.71
C GLN A 149 18.70 -15.53 2.14
N ARG A 150 17.38 -15.45 2.01
CA ARG A 150 16.56 -16.58 1.58
C ARG A 150 16.32 -16.62 0.07
N PHE A 151 16.19 -15.46 -0.57
CA PHE A 151 15.72 -15.34 -1.95
C PHE A 151 16.58 -14.44 -2.84
N GLY A 152 17.61 -13.80 -2.30
CA GLY A 152 18.55 -12.95 -3.06
C GLY A 152 19.47 -13.77 -3.96
N LYS A 153 19.91 -13.17 -5.05
CA LYS A 153 20.85 -13.74 -6.03
C LYS A 153 22.11 -12.89 -6.20
N LEU A 154 21.96 -11.56 -6.13
CA LEU A 154 23.08 -10.62 -6.28
C LEU A 154 23.79 -10.36 -4.93
N PRO A 155 25.07 -9.93 -4.96
CA PRO A 155 25.75 -9.53 -3.73
C PRO A 155 25.01 -8.40 -3.02
N TRP A 156 24.80 -8.54 -1.71
CA TRP A 156 24.08 -7.58 -0.86
C TRP A 156 24.47 -6.13 -1.11
N LYS A 157 25.79 -5.83 -1.12
CA LYS A 157 26.31 -4.49 -1.29
C LYS A 157 25.92 -3.81 -2.61
N ASP A 158 25.66 -4.60 -3.64
CA ASP A 158 25.35 -4.10 -4.98
C ASP A 158 23.94 -3.50 -5.06
N LEU A 159 23.05 -3.89 -4.14
CA LEU A 159 21.65 -3.45 -4.10
C LEU A 159 21.49 -2.00 -3.65
N PHE A 160 22.50 -1.41 -3.04
CA PHE A 160 22.42 -0.05 -2.47
C PHE A 160 23.08 1.04 -3.33
N GLN A 161 23.74 0.67 -4.44
CA GLN A 161 24.58 1.60 -5.19
C GLN A 161 23.81 2.78 -5.77
N ASP A 162 22.60 2.56 -6.33
CA ASP A 162 21.78 3.63 -6.87
C ASP A 162 21.27 4.56 -5.75
N ALA A 163 20.83 4.01 -4.63
CA ALA A 163 20.39 4.79 -3.48
C ALA A 163 21.52 5.65 -2.91
N ILE A 164 22.74 5.11 -2.82
CA ILE A 164 23.95 5.87 -2.42
C ILE A 164 24.20 6.99 -3.44
N THR A 165 24.17 6.69 -4.73
CA THR A 165 24.40 7.67 -5.81
C THR A 165 23.38 8.80 -5.76
N PHE A 166 22.07 8.50 -5.65
CA PHE A 166 21.03 9.52 -5.53
C PHE A 166 21.16 10.35 -4.24
N SER A 167 21.62 9.75 -3.16
CA SER A 167 21.85 10.48 -1.91
C SER A 167 23.01 11.48 -2.02
N GLU A 168 24.12 11.13 -2.72
CA GLU A 168 25.30 11.97 -2.86
C GLU A 168 25.19 12.99 -3.97
N GLN A 169 24.82 12.53 -5.15
CA GLN A 169 24.75 13.40 -6.34
C GLN A 169 23.44 14.19 -6.38
N GLY A 170 22.41 13.70 -5.69
CA GLY A 170 21.08 14.27 -5.64
C GLY A 170 20.14 13.70 -6.69
N PHE A 171 18.86 13.92 -6.46
CA PHE A 171 17.79 13.63 -7.39
C PHE A 171 16.86 14.84 -7.52
N PRO A 172 16.20 15.07 -8.67
CA PRO A 172 15.20 16.12 -8.80
C PRO A 172 13.94 15.75 -8.00
N VAL A 173 13.50 16.63 -7.10
CA VAL A 173 12.28 16.42 -6.31
C VAL A 173 11.08 16.35 -7.25
N TYR A 174 10.30 15.28 -7.17
CA TYR A 174 9.15 15.03 -8.01
C TYR A 174 7.87 15.76 -7.52
N GLU A 175 6.83 15.80 -8.34
CA GLU A 175 5.66 16.63 -8.08
C GLU A 175 4.87 16.18 -6.84
N GLY A 176 4.60 14.87 -6.71
CA GLY A 176 3.84 14.31 -5.58
C GLY A 176 4.54 14.42 -4.22
N ALA A 177 5.88 14.61 -4.18
CA ALA A 177 6.60 14.87 -2.94
C ALA A 177 6.14 16.19 -2.28
N ARG A 178 5.78 17.17 -3.13
CA ARG A 178 5.44 18.52 -2.70
C ARG A 178 4.27 18.56 -1.71
N GLU A 179 3.26 17.73 -1.88
CA GLU A 179 2.05 17.78 -1.03
C GLU A 179 2.36 17.48 0.44
N VAL A 180 3.23 16.50 0.70
CA VAL A 180 3.62 16.15 2.07
C VAL A 180 4.78 17.01 2.55
N TRP A 181 5.79 17.23 1.71
CA TRP A 181 7.01 17.95 2.15
C TRP A 181 6.77 19.45 2.38
N ASN A 182 5.82 20.07 1.66
CA ASN A 182 5.46 21.47 1.81
C ASN A 182 4.23 21.71 2.68
N ASP A 183 3.67 20.68 3.32
CA ASP A 183 2.60 20.86 4.31
C ASP A 183 3.12 21.72 5.47
N PRO A 184 2.50 22.91 5.73
CA PRO A 184 2.98 23.82 6.78
C PRO A 184 3.05 23.16 8.16
N ALA A 185 2.14 22.22 8.47
CA ALA A 185 2.14 21.53 9.74
C ALA A 185 3.32 20.55 9.85
N ILE A 186 3.71 19.90 8.75
CA ILE A 186 4.89 19.04 8.70
C ILE A 186 6.17 19.86 8.77
N VAL A 187 6.28 20.93 7.99
CA VAL A 187 7.44 21.85 8.01
C VAL A 187 7.69 22.37 9.42
N HIS A 188 6.65 22.87 10.10
CA HIS A 188 6.76 23.36 11.48
C HIS A 188 7.33 22.30 12.45
N LYS A 189 6.88 21.03 12.30
CA LYS A 189 7.37 19.92 13.13
C LYS A 189 8.81 19.51 12.80
N LEU A 190 9.22 19.57 11.53
CA LEU A 190 10.61 19.35 11.12
C LEU A 190 11.53 20.46 11.64
N GLU A 191 11.07 21.70 11.69
CA GLU A 191 11.81 22.83 12.26
C GLU A 191 12.07 22.70 13.75
N ALA A 192 11.19 22.01 14.47
CA ALA A 192 11.33 21.79 15.91
C ALA A 192 12.47 20.82 16.29
N ASN A 193 12.92 19.98 15.33
CA ASN A 193 14.06 19.08 15.51
C ASN A 193 15.24 19.58 14.66
N ALA A 194 16.36 19.92 15.29
CA ALA A 194 17.52 20.53 14.62
C ALA A 194 18.06 19.67 13.47
N GLU A 195 18.16 18.35 13.67
CA GLU A 195 18.65 17.41 12.66
C GLU A 195 17.66 17.24 11.51
N SER A 196 16.36 17.15 11.81
CA SER A 196 15.31 17.09 10.77
C SER A 196 15.26 18.36 9.92
N LYS A 197 15.42 19.53 10.56
CA LYS A 197 15.56 20.81 9.86
C LYS A 197 16.79 20.84 8.96
N HIS A 198 17.95 20.38 9.48
CA HIS A 198 19.21 20.32 8.73
C HIS A 198 19.06 19.46 7.47
N VAL A 199 18.54 18.25 7.62
CA VAL A 199 18.45 17.26 6.54
C VAL A 199 17.33 17.58 5.54
N PHE A 200 16.10 17.84 6.02
CA PHE A 200 14.91 17.89 5.17
C PHE A 200 14.45 19.31 4.79
N LEU A 201 15.02 20.35 5.38
CA LEU A 201 14.71 21.74 5.06
C LEU A 201 15.98 22.50 4.64
N PRO A 202 16.62 22.16 3.51
CA PRO A 202 17.84 22.82 3.05
C PRO A 202 17.60 24.31 2.84
N GLY A 203 18.43 25.15 3.47
CA GLY A 203 18.22 26.61 3.49
C GLY A 203 17.00 27.05 4.30
N GLY A 204 16.48 26.18 5.20
CA GLY A 204 15.34 26.46 6.07
C GLY A 204 13.96 26.33 5.38
N LYS A 205 13.87 25.66 4.23
CA LYS A 205 12.64 25.49 3.47
C LYS A 205 12.54 24.09 2.87
N ALA A 206 11.33 23.59 2.72
CA ALA A 206 11.10 22.38 1.95
C ALA A 206 11.52 22.58 0.47
N PRO A 207 12.15 21.57 -0.16
CA PRO A 207 12.58 21.69 -1.55
C PRO A 207 11.38 21.77 -2.51
N HIS A 208 11.52 22.54 -3.59
CA HIS A 208 10.48 22.65 -4.63
C HIS A 208 10.65 21.58 -5.71
N THR A 209 9.59 21.31 -6.46
CA THR A 209 9.60 20.40 -7.60
C THR A 209 10.71 20.77 -8.59
N GLY A 210 11.48 19.76 -9.01
CA GLY A 210 12.63 19.91 -9.90
C GLY A 210 13.92 20.37 -9.20
N GLN A 211 13.88 20.77 -7.94
CA GLN A 211 15.08 21.10 -7.17
C GLN A 211 15.91 19.83 -6.93
N LEU A 212 17.22 19.93 -7.12
CA LEU A 212 18.14 18.85 -6.80
C LEU A 212 18.29 18.74 -5.27
N PHE A 213 17.80 17.65 -4.70
CA PHE A 213 17.94 17.36 -3.28
C PHE A 213 19.04 16.34 -3.05
N LYS A 214 19.91 16.60 -2.08
CA LYS A 214 21.04 15.76 -1.66
C LYS A 214 20.94 15.43 -0.18
N ASN A 215 21.39 14.23 0.18
CA ASN A 215 21.43 13.78 1.57
C ASN A 215 22.71 12.93 1.80
N PRO A 216 23.88 13.56 1.98
CA PRO A 216 25.14 12.85 2.14
C PRO A 216 25.20 11.98 3.42
N ASP A 217 24.47 12.34 4.46
CA ASP A 217 24.39 11.54 5.69
C ASP A 217 23.64 10.22 5.43
N MET A 218 22.56 10.25 4.63
CA MET A 218 21.87 9.06 4.17
C MET A 218 22.77 8.16 3.33
N ALA A 219 23.62 8.74 2.46
CA ALA A 219 24.60 7.98 1.68
C ALA A 219 25.59 7.25 2.59
N ARG A 220 26.05 7.91 3.67
CA ARG A 220 26.93 7.29 4.66
C ARG A 220 26.24 6.13 5.37
N ALA A 221 25.01 6.29 5.83
CA ALA A 221 24.24 5.22 6.46
C ALA A 221 24.01 4.03 5.52
N LEU A 222 23.69 4.28 4.25
CA LEU A 222 23.53 3.26 3.23
C LEU A 222 24.83 2.49 2.95
N ARG A 223 26.00 3.16 2.95
CA ARG A 223 27.30 2.48 2.82
C ARG A 223 27.58 1.55 4.00
N LEU A 224 27.32 2.00 5.21
CA LEU A 224 27.47 1.14 6.40
C LEU A 224 26.62 -0.12 6.28
N ILE A 225 25.36 0.01 5.84
CA ILE A 225 24.47 -1.16 5.60
C ILE A 225 24.99 -2.03 4.45
N ALA A 226 25.46 -1.44 3.35
CA ALA A 226 25.99 -2.17 2.21
C ALA A 226 27.23 -3.00 2.56
N GLU A 227 28.12 -2.45 3.40
CA GLU A 227 29.39 -3.07 3.78
C GLU A 227 29.27 -4.05 4.95
N GLN A 228 28.46 -3.74 5.95
CA GLN A 228 28.40 -4.47 7.23
C GLN A 228 27.06 -5.19 7.45
N GLY A 229 26.10 -5.04 6.52
CA GLY A 229 24.77 -5.63 6.66
C GLY A 229 23.97 -5.03 7.83
N PRO A 230 23.01 -5.78 8.39
CA PRO A 230 22.15 -5.32 9.48
C PRO A 230 22.92 -5.07 10.79
N GLU A 231 24.11 -5.64 10.97
CA GLU A 231 24.94 -5.43 12.14
C GLU A 231 25.24 -3.91 12.34
N ALA A 232 25.49 -3.16 11.24
CA ALA A 232 25.68 -1.72 11.29
C ALA A 232 24.49 -1.00 11.92
N PHE A 233 23.27 -1.47 11.60
CA PHE A 233 22.02 -0.83 12.02
C PHE A 233 21.58 -1.19 13.45
N TYR A 234 21.78 -2.44 13.87
CA TYR A 234 21.25 -2.93 15.15
C TYR A 234 22.30 -3.02 16.26
N LYS A 235 23.61 -2.98 15.94
CA LYS A 235 24.71 -3.12 16.91
C LYS A 235 25.89 -2.17 16.67
N GLY A 236 26.05 -1.68 15.42
CA GLY A 236 27.17 -0.83 15.01
C GLY A 236 26.90 0.67 15.13
N ASP A 237 27.51 1.44 14.22
CA ASP A 237 27.53 2.90 14.26
C ASP A 237 26.12 3.52 14.11
N ILE A 238 25.25 2.91 13.31
CA ILE A 238 23.87 3.40 13.15
C ILE A 238 23.09 3.16 14.45
N ALA A 239 23.25 1.99 15.09
CA ALA A 239 22.65 1.74 16.41
C ALA A 239 23.11 2.78 17.44
N ALA A 240 24.40 3.06 17.50
CA ALA A 240 24.96 4.07 18.40
C ALA A 240 24.33 5.46 18.16
N ALA A 241 24.16 5.85 16.90
CA ALA A 241 23.51 7.12 16.54
C ALA A 241 22.02 7.16 16.93
N ILE A 242 21.28 6.06 16.71
CA ILE A 242 19.88 5.94 17.13
C ILE A 242 19.76 6.09 18.66
N LEU A 243 20.61 5.40 19.43
CA LEU A 243 20.59 5.43 20.88
C LEU A 243 20.94 6.82 21.41
N LYS A 244 21.96 7.47 20.84
CA LYS A 244 22.35 8.85 21.18
C LYS A 244 21.18 9.82 20.90
N THR A 245 20.54 9.72 19.73
CA THR A 245 19.38 10.54 19.38
C THR A 245 18.22 10.31 20.34
N SER A 246 17.96 9.03 20.71
CA SER A 246 16.93 8.67 21.68
C SER A 246 17.21 9.27 23.06
N GLU A 247 18.42 9.13 23.56
CA GLU A 247 18.84 9.68 24.86
C GLU A 247 18.72 11.20 24.92
N HIS A 248 19.21 11.90 23.89
CA HIS A 248 19.12 13.38 23.80
C HIS A 248 17.68 13.89 23.85
N LEU A 249 16.73 13.11 23.36
CA LEU A 249 15.31 13.47 23.31
C LEU A 249 14.49 12.85 24.47
N GLY A 250 15.15 12.23 25.46
CA GLY A 250 14.49 11.60 26.61
C GLY A 250 13.76 10.30 26.26
N GLY A 251 14.16 9.63 25.16
CA GLY A 251 13.57 8.35 24.74
C GLY A 251 14.02 7.16 25.59
N THR A 252 13.36 6.03 25.40
CA THR A 252 13.57 4.81 26.21
C THR A 252 14.25 3.66 25.44
N MET A 253 14.68 3.90 24.18
CA MET A 253 15.35 2.90 23.36
C MET A 253 16.69 2.49 23.98
N THR A 254 16.93 1.19 24.08
CA THR A 254 18.17 0.62 24.60
C THR A 254 18.92 -0.18 23.54
N ALA A 255 20.22 -0.41 23.76
CA ALA A 255 21.04 -1.26 22.90
C ALA A 255 20.45 -2.69 22.81
N GLN A 256 19.87 -3.19 23.90
CA GLN A 256 19.22 -4.50 23.93
C GLN A 256 17.93 -4.53 23.08
N ASP A 257 17.16 -3.44 23.03
CA ASP A 257 15.96 -3.37 22.17
C ASP A 257 16.33 -3.50 20.71
N LEU A 258 17.38 -2.82 20.26
CA LEU A 258 17.90 -2.93 18.89
C LEU A 258 18.52 -4.33 18.64
N ALA A 259 19.48 -4.74 19.47
CA ALA A 259 20.27 -5.96 19.23
C ALA A 259 19.44 -7.26 19.29
N SER A 260 18.33 -7.28 20.03
CA SER A 260 17.44 -8.44 20.15
C SER A 260 16.34 -8.48 19.08
N TYR A 261 16.25 -7.49 18.22
CA TYR A 261 15.21 -7.45 17.20
C TYR A 261 15.39 -8.56 16.15
N SER A 262 14.29 -9.19 15.78
CA SER A 262 14.22 -10.16 14.67
C SER A 262 12.81 -10.12 14.07
N PRO A 263 12.69 -10.10 12.74
CA PRO A 263 11.41 -10.23 12.06
C PRO A 263 10.86 -11.65 12.15
N GLU A 264 9.60 -11.83 11.81
CA GLU A 264 8.87 -13.07 11.92
C GLU A 264 8.39 -13.55 10.55
N TRP A 265 8.71 -14.80 10.21
CA TRP A 265 8.12 -15.48 9.08
C TRP A 265 6.70 -15.90 9.43
N VAL A 266 5.74 -15.56 8.58
CA VAL A 266 4.31 -15.82 8.81
C VAL A 266 3.67 -16.47 7.59
N GLU A 267 2.63 -17.27 7.84
CA GLU A 267 1.78 -17.79 6.76
C GLU A 267 0.71 -16.74 6.42
N PRO A 268 0.59 -16.30 5.14
CA PRO A 268 -0.46 -15.39 4.74
C PRO A 268 -1.85 -15.97 4.99
N LEU A 269 -2.77 -15.15 5.49
CA LEU A 269 -4.19 -15.46 5.60
C LEU A 269 -4.83 -15.43 4.23
N SER A 270 -5.86 -16.24 3.99
CA SER A 270 -6.58 -16.23 2.73
C SER A 270 -8.07 -16.45 2.86
N ILE A 271 -8.80 -15.94 1.87
CA ILE A 271 -10.21 -16.25 1.62
C ILE A 271 -10.40 -16.64 0.16
N ASP A 272 -11.46 -17.37 -0.13
CA ASP A 272 -11.99 -17.44 -1.48
C ASP A 272 -12.95 -16.25 -1.72
N TYR A 273 -12.78 -15.56 -2.84
CA TYR A 273 -13.67 -14.50 -3.30
C TYR A 273 -14.03 -14.73 -4.77
N ARG A 274 -15.21 -15.28 -5.03
CA ARG A 274 -15.73 -15.58 -6.37
C ARG A 274 -14.76 -16.41 -7.24
N GLY A 275 -14.11 -17.40 -6.60
CA GLY A 275 -13.15 -18.30 -7.23
C GLY A 275 -11.73 -17.72 -7.41
N TRP A 276 -11.43 -16.55 -6.84
CA TRP A 276 -10.08 -16.04 -6.62
C TRP A 276 -9.68 -16.28 -5.17
N ARG A 277 -8.47 -16.75 -4.95
CA ARG A 277 -7.90 -16.82 -3.61
C ARG A 277 -7.16 -15.52 -3.32
N VAL A 278 -7.60 -14.77 -2.31
CA VAL A 278 -7.05 -13.47 -1.93
C VAL A 278 -6.33 -13.59 -0.60
N TYR A 279 -5.12 -13.05 -0.53
CA TYR A 279 -4.22 -13.20 0.61
C TYR A 279 -3.80 -11.85 1.18
N GLU A 280 -3.69 -11.81 2.52
CA GLU A 280 -3.16 -10.72 3.31
C GLU A 280 -2.29 -11.29 4.45
N LEU A 281 -1.44 -10.46 5.08
CA LEU A 281 -0.70 -10.92 6.25
C LEU A 281 -1.56 -10.98 7.52
N PRO A 282 -1.22 -11.90 8.44
CA PRO A 282 -1.91 -12.00 9.73
C PRO A 282 -1.67 -10.77 10.63
N PRO A 283 -2.40 -10.65 11.77
CA PRO A 283 -2.13 -9.65 12.80
C PRO A 283 -0.65 -9.63 13.23
N ASN A 284 -0.13 -8.50 13.62
CA ASN A 284 -0.71 -7.22 14.08
C ASN A 284 -1.15 -6.24 12.97
N GLY A 285 -1.08 -6.62 11.68
CA GLY A 285 -1.52 -5.83 10.55
C GLY A 285 -3.05 -5.81 10.36
N GLN A 286 -3.54 -4.79 9.65
CA GLN A 286 -4.97 -4.59 9.36
C GLN A 286 -5.47 -5.35 8.11
N GLY A 287 -4.68 -6.23 7.50
CA GLY A 287 -5.05 -6.95 6.26
C GLY A 287 -6.37 -7.72 6.36
N MET A 288 -6.68 -8.23 7.57
CA MET A 288 -7.95 -8.89 7.83
C MET A 288 -9.17 -8.06 7.46
N ALA A 289 -9.12 -6.71 7.58
CA ALA A 289 -10.24 -5.86 7.21
C ALA A 289 -10.58 -5.97 5.72
N ALA A 290 -9.58 -6.07 4.83
CA ALA A 290 -9.80 -6.25 3.40
C ALA A 290 -10.48 -7.61 3.12
N LEU A 291 -9.99 -8.68 3.74
CA LEU A 291 -10.56 -10.02 3.60
C LEU A 291 -11.99 -10.10 4.16
N GLU A 292 -12.26 -9.48 5.30
CA GLU A 292 -13.59 -9.41 5.91
C GLU A 292 -14.56 -8.61 5.05
N MET A 293 -14.14 -7.45 4.52
CA MET A 293 -14.94 -6.66 3.57
C MET A 293 -15.34 -7.51 2.36
N LEU A 294 -14.39 -8.21 1.73
CA LEU A 294 -14.65 -9.08 0.58
C LEU A 294 -15.63 -10.20 0.95
N ASN A 295 -15.45 -10.86 2.09
CA ASN A 295 -16.38 -11.88 2.57
C ASN A 295 -17.82 -11.33 2.77
N ILE A 296 -17.97 -10.12 3.33
CA ILE A 296 -19.26 -9.46 3.50
C ILE A 296 -19.85 -9.11 2.13
N MET A 297 -19.06 -8.53 1.22
CA MET A 297 -19.51 -8.17 -0.12
C MET A 297 -19.97 -9.37 -0.96
N GLU A 298 -19.32 -10.53 -0.80
CA GLU A 298 -19.64 -11.77 -1.53
C GLU A 298 -20.98 -12.37 -1.13
N THR A 299 -21.55 -12.01 0.04
CA THR A 299 -22.85 -12.52 0.49
C THR A 299 -24.02 -12.15 -0.43
N SER A 300 -23.83 -11.17 -1.31
CA SER A 300 -24.79 -10.75 -2.33
C SER A 300 -24.13 -10.66 -3.72
N PRO A 301 -24.89 -10.79 -4.82
CA PRO A 301 -24.35 -10.59 -6.16
C PRO A 301 -23.73 -9.20 -6.35
N ALA A 302 -22.82 -9.08 -7.32
CA ALA A 302 -22.37 -7.80 -7.83
C ALA A 302 -23.56 -7.02 -8.43
N SER A 303 -23.57 -5.70 -8.24
CA SER A 303 -24.67 -4.87 -8.73
C SER A 303 -24.70 -4.83 -10.28
N PRO A 304 -25.85 -5.06 -10.91
CA PRO A 304 -25.99 -4.91 -12.36
C PRO A 304 -25.87 -3.45 -12.84
N LEU A 305 -25.92 -2.48 -11.90
CA LEU A 305 -25.71 -1.06 -12.17
C LEU A 305 -24.22 -0.68 -12.22
N GLY A 306 -23.32 -1.66 -12.15
CA GLY A 306 -21.87 -1.48 -12.22
C GLY A 306 -21.21 -1.10 -10.89
N ALA A 307 -19.88 -1.04 -10.92
CA ALA A 307 -19.02 -0.77 -9.77
C ALA A 307 -19.32 0.55 -9.04
N PHE A 308 -19.79 1.54 -9.79
CA PHE A 308 -20.07 2.90 -9.29
C PHE A 308 -21.57 3.21 -9.20
N GLY A 309 -22.43 2.19 -9.32
CA GLY A 309 -23.85 2.32 -9.00
C GLY A 309 -24.07 2.47 -7.48
N ALA A 310 -25.09 3.24 -7.08
CA ALA A 310 -25.34 3.51 -5.66
C ALA A 310 -25.54 2.27 -4.78
N PRO A 311 -26.19 1.18 -5.22
CA PRO A 311 -26.27 -0.03 -4.41
C PRO A 311 -24.92 -0.69 -4.13
N GLU A 312 -24.02 -0.72 -5.13
CA GLU A 312 -22.68 -1.29 -4.95
C GLU A 312 -21.81 -0.41 -4.05
N MET A 313 -21.78 0.88 -4.31
CA MET A 313 -21.03 1.83 -3.49
C MET A 313 -21.50 1.81 -2.04
N HIS A 314 -22.81 1.80 -1.81
CA HIS A 314 -23.39 1.67 -0.48
C HIS A 314 -22.96 0.38 0.22
N LYS A 315 -23.07 -0.76 -0.45
CA LYS A 315 -22.62 -2.06 0.07
C LYS A 315 -21.15 -2.05 0.49
N ARG A 316 -20.27 -1.51 -0.36
CA ARG A 316 -18.84 -1.38 -0.08
C ARG A 316 -18.56 -0.50 1.13
N ILE A 317 -19.25 0.64 1.26
CA ILE A 317 -19.10 1.56 2.39
C ILE A 317 -19.57 0.90 3.69
N GLU A 318 -20.72 0.24 3.69
CA GLU A 318 -21.23 -0.43 4.88
C GLU A 318 -20.37 -1.65 5.28
N ALA A 319 -19.89 -2.44 4.31
CA ALA A 319 -18.97 -3.53 4.57
C ALA A 319 -17.66 -3.03 5.20
N MET A 320 -17.13 -1.90 4.73
CA MET A 320 -15.97 -1.23 5.33
C MET A 320 -16.22 -0.90 6.80
N LYS A 321 -17.32 -0.22 7.13
CA LYS A 321 -17.64 0.17 8.52
C LYS A 321 -17.67 -1.04 9.46
N LEU A 322 -18.25 -2.14 9.00
CA LEU A 322 -18.36 -3.37 9.77
C LEU A 322 -16.99 -4.02 9.98
N ALA A 323 -16.20 -4.23 8.93
CA ALA A 323 -14.88 -4.83 9.01
C ALA A 323 -13.91 -4.01 9.87
N TYR A 324 -13.92 -2.69 9.73
CA TYR A 324 -13.05 -1.83 10.53
C TYR A 324 -13.43 -1.83 12.01
N SER A 325 -14.74 -1.90 12.33
CA SER A 325 -15.15 -2.01 13.73
C SER A 325 -14.63 -3.28 14.39
N ASP A 326 -14.55 -4.39 13.64
CA ASP A 326 -14.04 -5.66 14.15
C ASP A 326 -12.51 -5.64 14.27
N VAL A 327 -11.81 -5.17 13.25
CA VAL A 327 -10.35 -5.07 13.28
C VAL A 327 -9.87 -4.17 14.42
N HIS A 328 -10.50 -3.03 14.63
CA HIS A 328 -10.14 -2.14 15.74
C HIS A 328 -10.46 -2.72 17.11
N ALA A 329 -11.48 -3.58 17.23
CA ALA A 329 -11.81 -4.22 18.50
C ALA A 329 -10.89 -5.39 18.86
N TYR A 330 -10.36 -6.12 17.86
CA TYR A 330 -9.73 -7.41 18.09
C TYR A 330 -8.25 -7.49 17.68
N VAL A 331 -7.79 -6.68 16.70
CA VAL A 331 -6.44 -6.82 16.17
C VAL A 331 -5.41 -6.15 17.07
N ALA A 332 -4.45 -6.95 17.50
CA ALA A 332 -3.31 -6.55 18.32
C ALA A 332 -2.12 -7.49 18.02
N ASP A 333 -1.03 -7.35 18.76
CA ASP A 333 0.11 -8.28 18.71
C ASP A 333 -0.32 -9.70 19.10
N PRO A 334 -0.29 -10.70 18.18
CA PRO A 334 -0.77 -12.05 18.47
C PRO A 334 0.10 -12.78 19.51
N ARG A 335 1.30 -12.27 19.80
CA ARG A 335 2.17 -12.80 20.88
C ARG A 335 1.68 -12.40 22.26
N ALA A 336 0.86 -11.37 22.36
CA ALA A 336 0.35 -10.81 23.63
C ALA A 336 -1.17 -10.95 23.79
N HIS A 337 -1.90 -11.23 22.71
CA HIS A 337 -3.36 -11.32 22.71
C HIS A 337 -3.86 -12.29 21.64
N ASP A 338 -4.79 -13.17 21.99
CA ASP A 338 -5.41 -14.09 21.03
C ASP A 338 -6.40 -13.34 20.13
N VAL A 339 -6.11 -13.27 18.83
CA VAL A 339 -6.96 -12.63 17.83
C VAL A 339 -7.81 -13.70 17.16
N PRO A 340 -9.16 -13.62 17.19
CA PRO A 340 -10.05 -14.67 16.69
C PRO A 340 -10.14 -14.70 15.16
N VAL A 341 -8.98 -14.86 14.48
CA VAL A 341 -8.83 -14.78 13.01
C VAL A 341 -9.79 -15.71 12.27
N ALA A 342 -9.81 -16.99 12.66
CA ALA A 342 -10.65 -17.99 11.99
C ALA A 342 -12.14 -17.66 12.07
N GLN A 343 -12.60 -17.10 13.19
CA GLN A 343 -13.99 -16.69 13.36
C GLN A 343 -14.31 -15.47 12.50
N LEU A 344 -13.49 -14.41 12.55
CA LEU A 344 -13.71 -13.15 11.82
C LEU A 344 -13.71 -13.36 10.30
N LEU A 345 -12.86 -14.27 9.79
CA LEU A 345 -12.78 -14.57 8.35
C LEU A 345 -13.73 -15.68 7.90
N SER A 346 -14.58 -16.22 8.79
CA SER A 346 -15.53 -17.26 8.38
C SER A 346 -16.68 -16.69 7.53
N LYS A 347 -17.13 -17.47 6.55
CA LYS A 347 -18.30 -17.11 5.72
C LYS A 347 -19.59 -17.02 6.55
N GLU A 348 -19.67 -17.74 7.67
CA GLU A 348 -20.80 -17.63 8.62
C GLU A 348 -20.82 -16.26 9.30
N TYR A 349 -19.67 -15.82 9.79
CA TYR A 349 -19.54 -14.50 10.41
C TYR A 349 -19.85 -13.38 9.39
N ALA A 350 -19.34 -13.49 8.18
CA ALA A 350 -19.62 -12.54 7.11
C ALA A 350 -21.13 -12.42 6.81
N ARG A 351 -21.89 -13.52 6.79
CA ARG A 351 -23.36 -13.47 6.65
C ARG A 351 -24.03 -12.76 7.84
N LYS A 352 -23.57 -12.99 9.06
CA LYS A 352 -24.08 -12.28 10.27
C LYS A 352 -23.79 -10.78 10.19
N ARG A 353 -22.62 -10.39 9.68
CA ARG A 353 -22.27 -8.98 9.49
C ARG A 353 -23.07 -8.35 8.35
N ALA A 354 -23.17 -9.00 7.20
CA ALA A 354 -23.95 -8.53 6.05
C ALA A 354 -25.44 -8.31 6.40
N ALA A 355 -26.02 -9.13 7.26
CA ALA A 355 -27.40 -8.98 7.72
C ALA A 355 -27.66 -7.66 8.51
N LYS A 356 -26.60 -6.95 8.89
CA LYS A 356 -26.70 -5.61 9.53
C LYS A 356 -26.70 -4.46 8.52
N ILE A 357 -26.50 -4.75 7.25
CA ILE A 357 -26.55 -3.75 6.18
C ILE A 357 -27.99 -3.56 5.73
N ASP A 358 -28.56 -2.38 5.95
CA ASP A 358 -29.83 -1.98 5.36
C ASP A 358 -29.55 -1.44 3.95
N PRO A 359 -30.09 -2.04 2.87
CA PRO A 359 -29.77 -1.62 1.50
C PRO A 359 -30.24 -0.19 1.15
N ASN A 360 -31.11 0.39 1.96
CA ASN A 360 -31.72 1.69 1.73
C ASN A 360 -31.26 2.78 2.73
N ARG A 361 -30.48 2.41 3.76
CA ARG A 361 -30.10 3.36 4.82
C ARG A 361 -28.69 3.11 5.33
N ALA A 362 -27.91 4.18 5.39
CA ALA A 362 -26.59 4.17 6.00
C ALA A 362 -26.65 3.95 7.52
N ASN A 363 -25.78 3.09 8.04
CA ASN A 363 -25.61 2.90 9.49
C ASN A 363 -24.52 3.84 10.01
N CYS A 364 -24.91 4.92 10.72
CA CYS A 364 -23.98 5.91 11.27
C CYS A 364 -23.47 5.56 12.69
N GLU A 365 -24.01 4.51 13.32
CA GLU A 365 -23.76 4.18 14.73
C GLU A 365 -22.79 3.00 14.93
N VAL A 366 -22.09 2.58 13.88
CA VAL A 366 -21.09 1.52 13.99
C VAL A 366 -19.96 2.00 14.91
N LYS A 367 -19.69 1.27 15.99
CA LYS A 367 -18.62 1.63 16.93
C LYS A 367 -17.25 1.44 16.27
N ALA A 368 -16.33 2.36 16.51
CA ALA A 368 -14.99 2.34 15.94
C ALA A 368 -13.89 2.46 16.97
N GLY A 369 -12.66 2.12 16.53
CA GLY A 369 -11.43 2.68 17.06
C GLY A 369 -11.02 3.98 16.36
N ASP A 370 -9.98 4.65 16.83
CA ASP A 370 -9.46 5.91 16.29
C ASP A 370 -8.38 5.63 15.23
N PRO A 371 -8.67 5.80 13.93
CA PRO A 371 -7.64 5.69 12.89
C PRO A 371 -6.84 6.98 12.76
N ILE A 372 -5.56 6.83 12.42
CA ILE A 372 -4.62 7.91 12.19
C ILE A 372 -4.29 7.97 10.70
N ALA A 373 -4.25 9.17 10.12
CA ALA A 373 -3.76 9.37 8.76
C ALA A 373 -2.29 8.94 8.67
N SER A 374 -1.92 8.15 7.66
CA SER A 374 -0.60 7.54 7.55
C SER A 374 -0.09 7.56 6.12
N ASN A 375 1.24 7.61 5.99
CA ASN A 375 2.00 7.63 4.75
C ASN A 375 2.85 6.36 4.62
N THR A 376 3.00 5.85 3.40
CA THR A 376 3.58 4.53 3.14
C THR A 376 4.08 4.47 1.69
N THR A 377 4.98 3.53 1.36
CA THR A 377 5.27 3.15 -0.02
C THR A 377 4.93 1.67 -0.24
N TYR A 378 4.35 1.37 -1.39
CA TYR A 378 4.13 0.02 -1.87
C TYR A 378 4.84 -0.19 -3.21
N LEU A 379 5.43 -1.36 -3.38
CA LEU A 379 6.00 -1.81 -4.64
C LEU A 379 5.70 -3.30 -4.89
N THR A 380 5.69 -3.70 -6.14
CA THR A 380 5.64 -5.11 -6.54
C THR A 380 6.61 -5.36 -7.68
N VAL A 381 7.27 -6.51 -7.63
CA VAL A 381 8.28 -6.92 -8.61
C VAL A 381 8.01 -8.35 -9.03
N VAL A 382 8.12 -8.62 -10.33
CA VAL A 382 8.14 -9.98 -10.88
C VAL A 382 9.48 -10.17 -11.60
N ASP A 383 10.20 -11.24 -11.28
CA ASP A 383 11.43 -11.59 -11.99
C ASP A 383 11.14 -12.52 -13.19
N LYS A 384 12.17 -12.81 -14.01
CA LYS A 384 12.06 -13.66 -15.19
C LYS A 384 11.68 -15.11 -14.89
N ASP A 385 11.88 -15.56 -13.64
CA ASP A 385 11.53 -16.91 -13.19
C ASP A 385 10.06 -16.97 -12.71
N GLY A 386 9.33 -15.84 -12.73
CA GLY A 386 7.93 -15.73 -12.32
C GLY A 386 7.73 -15.53 -10.81
N ASN A 387 8.81 -15.35 -10.03
CA ASN A 387 8.69 -15.05 -8.62
C ASN A 387 8.12 -13.63 -8.43
N ILE A 388 7.26 -13.45 -7.42
CA ILE A 388 6.58 -12.19 -7.15
C ILE A 388 6.92 -11.72 -5.74
N ALA A 389 7.42 -10.48 -5.61
CA ALA A 389 7.57 -9.78 -4.35
C ALA A 389 6.49 -8.69 -4.24
N SER A 390 5.52 -8.88 -3.36
CA SER A 390 4.57 -7.86 -2.91
C SER A 390 5.10 -7.25 -1.62
N TRP A 391 5.46 -5.96 -1.65
CA TRP A 391 6.37 -5.35 -0.69
C TRP A 391 5.89 -3.98 -0.24
N ILE A 392 5.77 -3.78 1.07
CA ILE A 392 5.28 -2.53 1.63
C ILE A 392 6.13 -2.08 2.80
N GLN A 393 6.55 -0.82 2.78
CA GLN A 393 7.40 -0.22 3.81
C GLN A 393 6.90 1.18 4.19
N SER A 394 7.10 1.57 5.46
CA SER A 394 6.49 2.79 5.96
C SER A 394 7.22 3.36 7.17
N LEU A 395 7.27 4.70 7.24
CA LEU A 395 7.53 5.46 8.48
C LEU A 395 6.24 5.72 9.29
N TYR A 396 5.07 5.37 8.79
CA TYR A 396 3.71 5.62 9.26
C TYR A 396 3.16 6.97 8.85
N SER A 397 3.43 8.08 9.52
CA SER A 397 3.02 9.43 9.08
C SER A 397 4.14 10.14 8.29
N GLY A 398 3.84 11.31 7.68
CA GLY A 398 4.86 12.06 6.94
C GLY A 398 6.11 12.32 7.78
N PHE A 399 7.29 11.85 7.30
CA PHE A 399 8.56 11.84 8.03
C PHE A 399 8.51 11.12 9.40
N GLY A 400 7.62 10.15 9.54
CA GLY A 400 7.50 9.34 10.75
C GLY A 400 7.30 10.18 12.02
N SER A 401 8.17 10.00 12.99
CA SER A 401 8.18 10.73 14.26
C SER A 401 8.67 12.19 14.14
N LYS A 402 9.14 12.63 12.98
CA LYS A 402 9.86 13.89 12.73
C LYS A 402 11.17 13.97 13.53
N VAL A 403 11.67 12.84 14.00
CA VAL A 403 12.98 12.67 14.61
C VAL A 403 13.91 12.06 13.57
N THR A 404 14.91 12.80 13.15
CA THR A 404 16.00 12.33 12.28
C THR A 404 17.16 11.86 13.15
N VAL A 405 17.75 10.71 12.78
CA VAL A 405 18.90 10.16 13.50
C VAL A 405 20.13 11.04 13.22
N GLU A 406 20.74 11.55 14.30
CA GLU A 406 21.87 12.48 14.23
C GLU A 406 22.98 11.97 13.32
N GLY A 407 23.29 12.75 12.27
CA GLY A 407 24.32 12.48 11.30
C GLY A 407 24.10 11.24 10.43
N MET A 408 22.89 10.65 10.37
CA MET A 408 22.57 9.49 9.55
C MET A 408 21.53 9.77 8.45
N GLY A 409 20.93 10.95 8.44
CA GLY A 409 20.12 11.45 7.33
C GLY A 409 18.78 10.75 7.11
N PHE A 410 18.30 9.92 8.02
CA PHE A 410 16.99 9.26 7.92
C PHE A 410 16.11 9.50 9.15
N ALA A 411 14.80 9.55 8.93
CA ALA A 411 13.81 9.71 9.99
C ALA A 411 13.43 8.37 10.61
N LEU A 412 13.10 8.38 11.91
CA LEU A 412 12.53 7.24 12.63
C LEU A 412 11.00 7.24 12.48
N GLN A 413 10.43 6.06 12.34
CA GLN A 413 8.98 5.86 12.29
C GLN A 413 8.27 6.30 13.57
N ASN A 414 6.97 6.58 13.47
CA ASN A 414 6.12 6.88 14.63
C ASN A 414 5.06 5.79 14.87
N ARG A 415 5.41 4.52 14.66
CA ARG A 415 4.45 3.42 14.71
C ARG A 415 3.87 3.18 16.10
N GLY A 416 4.56 3.60 17.17
CA GLY A 416 4.04 3.60 18.54
C GLY A 416 2.76 4.40 18.72
N ALA A 417 2.51 5.41 17.87
CA ALA A 417 1.24 6.13 17.83
C ALA A 417 0.03 5.22 17.55
N GLY A 418 0.26 4.03 17.00
CA GLY A 418 -0.78 3.01 16.79
C GLY A 418 -1.27 2.31 18.07
N PHE A 419 -0.61 2.47 19.22
CA PHE A 419 -1.10 1.95 20.50
C PHE A 419 -2.24 2.81 21.08
N THR A 420 -2.96 2.23 22.04
CA THR A 420 -3.87 2.96 22.93
C THR A 420 -3.35 2.93 24.35
N LEU A 421 -3.82 3.85 25.21
CA LEU A 421 -3.56 3.83 26.66
C LEU A 421 -4.73 3.23 27.44
N ASP A 422 -5.83 2.82 26.77
CA ASP A 422 -6.94 2.12 27.43
C ASP A 422 -6.46 0.74 27.91
N PRO A 423 -6.40 0.48 29.24
CA PRO A 423 -5.90 -0.78 29.79
C PRO A 423 -6.76 -2.00 29.45
N LYS A 424 -8.00 -1.79 28.99
CA LYS A 424 -8.93 -2.86 28.59
C LYS A 424 -8.79 -3.25 27.13
N HIS A 425 -8.12 -2.43 26.33
CA HIS A 425 -8.00 -2.67 24.90
C HIS A 425 -6.86 -3.66 24.60
N PRO A 426 -7.05 -4.65 23.69
CA PRO A 426 -6.00 -5.61 23.35
C PRO A 426 -4.73 -4.96 22.81
N ASN A 427 -4.83 -3.82 22.14
CA ASN A 427 -3.70 -3.03 21.62
C ASN A 427 -3.18 -1.98 22.61
N VAL A 428 -3.35 -2.15 23.92
CA VAL A 428 -2.77 -1.26 24.93
C VAL A 428 -1.24 -1.28 24.86
N LEU A 429 -0.62 -0.11 25.06
CA LEU A 429 0.84 0.05 25.07
C LEU A 429 1.49 -0.86 26.14
N ALA A 430 2.50 -1.62 25.73
CA ALA A 430 3.40 -2.33 26.63
C ALA A 430 4.79 -2.44 26.01
N GLY A 431 5.82 -2.35 26.84
CA GLY A 431 7.21 -2.55 26.39
C GLY A 431 7.42 -3.94 25.78
N GLY A 432 8.10 -4.02 24.66
CA GLY A 432 8.33 -5.26 23.91
C GLY A 432 7.17 -5.75 23.05
N LYS A 433 6.02 -5.06 23.05
CA LYS A 433 4.83 -5.38 22.27
C LYS A 433 4.86 -4.65 20.93
N ARG A 434 4.36 -5.28 19.85
CA ARG A 434 4.14 -4.65 18.55
C ARG A 434 2.82 -3.87 18.55
N PRO A 435 2.77 -2.65 18.00
CA PRO A 435 1.52 -1.91 17.84
C PRO A 435 0.65 -2.49 16.73
N PHE A 436 -0.64 -2.17 16.74
CA PHE A 436 -1.50 -2.27 15.57
C PHE A 436 -0.82 -1.64 14.36
N HIS A 437 -0.85 -2.31 13.21
CA HIS A 437 -0.07 -1.92 12.04
C HIS A 437 -0.93 -1.72 10.80
N THR A 438 -0.67 -0.63 10.06
CA THR A 438 -1.48 -0.26 8.89
C THR A 438 -0.94 -0.73 7.55
N ILE A 439 0.34 -1.15 7.44
CA ILE A 439 0.86 -1.62 6.16
C ILE A 439 0.40 -3.04 5.87
N ILE A 440 -0.07 -3.27 4.64
CA ILE A 440 -0.56 -4.56 4.17
C ILE A 440 -0.11 -4.79 2.71
N PRO A 441 0.80 -5.72 2.43
CA PRO A 441 1.01 -6.25 1.10
C PRO A 441 -0.08 -7.27 0.80
N ALA A 442 -0.53 -7.37 -0.44
CA ALA A 442 -1.55 -8.33 -0.84
C ALA A 442 -1.13 -9.20 -2.03
N PHE A 443 -1.79 -10.32 -2.16
CA PHE A 443 -1.62 -11.24 -3.27
C PHE A 443 -2.96 -11.90 -3.59
N MET A 444 -3.20 -12.24 -4.87
CA MET A 444 -4.33 -13.08 -5.24
C MET A 444 -4.00 -13.96 -6.43
N GLU A 445 -4.68 -15.11 -6.53
CA GLU A 445 -4.44 -16.08 -7.58
C GLU A 445 -5.71 -16.80 -8.05
N LYS A 446 -5.70 -17.21 -9.32
CA LYS A 446 -6.69 -18.09 -9.91
C LYS A 446 -6.11 -18.82 -11.12
N GLY A 447 -5.97 -20.17 -11.02
CA GLY A 447 -5.36 -20.97 -12.08
C GLY A 447 -3.91 -20.52 -12.36
N ASP A 448 -3.64 -20.11 -13.60
CA ASP A 448 -2.32 -19.67 -14.04
C ASP A 448 -2.02 -18.19 -13.70
N ASP A 449 -2.99 -17.44 -13.20
CA ASP A 449 -2.86 -16.02 -12.92
C ASP A 449 -2.48 -15.77 -11.46
N HIS A 450 -1.38 -15.05 -11.25
CA HIS A 450 -0.82 -14.69 -9.96
C HIS A 450 -0.61 -13.18 -9.90
N ILE A 451 -1.21 -12.50 -8.92
CA ILE A 451 -1.20 -11.03 -8.84
C ILE A 451 -0.64 -10.57 -7.50
N GLY A 452 0.54 -9.91 -7.55
CA GLY A 452 1.03 -9.11 -6.44
C GLY A 452 0.44 -7.69 -6.54
N PHE A 453 -0.25 -7.21 -5.50
CA PHE A 453 -0.84 -5.89 -5.51
C PHE A 453 -0.84 -5.25 -4.12
N GLY A 454 -0.97 -3.94 -4.08
CA GLY A 454 -1.17 -3.19 -2.85
C GLY A 454 -1.42 -1.72 -3.14
N ILE A 455 -2.14 -1.09 -2.25
CA ILE A 455 -2.51 0.33 -2.33
C ILE A 455 -2.16 0.98 -1.00
N MET A 456 -1.07 1.72 -0.96
CA MET A 456 -0.59 2.40 0.23
C MET A 456 -1.51 3.56 0.63
N GLY A 457 -1.53 3.96 1.90
CA GLY A 457 -2.33 5.11 2.35
C GLY A 457 -2.91 4.95 3.77
N GLY A 458 -2.21 4.25 4.66
CA GLY A 458 -2.63 4.09 6.05
C GLY A 458 -3.92 3.33 6.23
N ALA A 459 -4.90 3.93 6.89
CA ALA A 459 -6.22 3.33 7.11
C ALA A 459 -7.01 3.09 5.82
N VAL A 460 -6.65 3.72 4.71
CA VAL A 460 -7.28 3.51 3.39
C VAL A 460 -7.02 2.11 2.84
N GLN A 461 -5.90 1.51 3.17
CA GLN A 461 -5.38 0.30 2.49
C GLN A 461 -6.42 -0.83 2.39
N PRO A 462 -7.06 -1.32 3.46
CA PRO A 462 -8.00 -2.43 3.34
C PRO A 462 -9.20 -2.12 2.44
N MET A 463 -9.79 -0.92 2.57
CA MET A 463 -10.92 -0.54 1.74
C MET A 463 -10.54 -0.33 0.27
N ALA A 464 -9.32 0.13 0.01
CA ALA A 464 -8.81 0.28 -1.35
C ALA A 464 -8.48 -1.08 -1.97
N HIS A 465 -7.92 -2.03 -1.21
CA HIS A 465 -7.72 -3.42 -1.64
C HIS A 465 -9.05 -4.09 -1.99
N ALA A 466 -10.06 -3.98 -1.14
CA ALA A 466 -11.37 -4.56 -1.41
C ALA A 466 -12.05 -3.92 -2.65
N GLN A 467 -11.91 -2.60 -2.85
CA GLN A 467 -12.39 -1.92 -4.05
C GLN A 467 -11.65 -2.40 -5.31
N PHE A 468 -10.32 -2.53 -5.26
CA PHE A 468 -9.51 -3.02 -6.37
C PHE A 468 -9.88 -4.46 -6.74
N VAL A 469 -9.93 -5.37 -5.76
CA VAL A 469 -10.30 -6.78 -5.99
C VAL A 469 -11.71 -6.88 -6.59
N SER A 470 -12.69 -6.17 -6.03
CA SER A 470 -14.06 -6.17 -6.56
C SER A 470 -14.14 -5.56 -7.97
N ASN A 471 -13.43 -4.47 -8.25
CA ASN A 471 -13.38 -3.88 -9.59
C ASN A 471 -12.81 -4.87 -10.63
N TYR A 472 -11.75 -5.59 -10.27
CA TYR A 472 -11.11 -6.58 -11.13
C TYR A 472 -11.96 -7.85 -11.28
N VAL A 473 -12.43 -8.42 -10.16
CA VAL A 473 -13.12 -9.73 -10.13
C VAL A 473 -14.60 -9.64 -10.53
N ASP A 474 -15.33 -8.67 -9.95
CA ASP A 474 -16.78 -8.56 -10.14
C ASP A 474 -17.15 -7.87 -11.45
N TYR A 475 -16.32 -6.91 -11.89
CA TYR A 475 -16.62 -6.04 -13.02
C TYR A 475 -15.68 -6.20 -14.20
N GLY A 476 -14.70 -7.12 -14.13
CA GLY A 476 -13.81 -7.46 -15.24
C GLY A 476 -12.92 -6.33 -15.72
N MET A 477 -12.63 -5.34 -14.86
CA MET A 477 -11.73 -4.25 -15.19
C MET A 477 -10.30 -4.79 -15.37
N SER A 478 -9.52 -4.19 -16.29
CA SER A 478 -8.08 -4.45 -16.36
C SER A 478 -7.39 -3.99 -15.05
N LEU A 479 -6.16 -4.44 -14.80
CA LEU A 479 -5.39 -4.00 -13.62
C LEU A 479 -5.28 -2.47 -13.53
N GLN A 480 -5.00 -1.81 -14.66
CA GLN A 480 -4.85 -0.36 -14.70
C GLN A 480 -6.19 0.34 -14.46
N GLU A 481 -7.27 -0.13 -15.09
CA GLU A 481 -8.60 0.41 -14.88
C GLU A 481 -9.05 0.26 -13.43
N ALA A 482 -8.80 -0.90 -12.80
CA ALA A 482 -9.13 -1.15 -11.40
C ALA A 482 -8.34 -0.26 -10.43
N LEU A 483 -7.06 0.05 -10.74
CA LEU A 483 -6.24 0.99 -9.95
C LEU A 483 -6.67 2.46 -10.16
N GLU A 484 -7.00 2.85 -11.39
CA GLU A 484 -7.43 4.22 -11.70
C GLU A 484 -8.88 4.51 -11.31
N ALA A 485 -9.68 3.48 -11.10
CA ALA A 485 -11.09 3.60 -10.72
C ALA A 485 -11.31 4.62 -9.59
N PRO A 486 -12.40 5.40 -9.65
CA PRO A 486 -12.72 6.33 -8.58
C PRO A 486 -12.92 5.61 -7.25
N ARG A 487 -12.40 6.19 -6.17
CA ARG A 487 -12.43 5.61 -4.83
C ARG A 487 -13.31 6.41 -3.89
N PHE A 488 -13.80 5.72 -2.88
CA PHE A 488 -14.27 6.35 -1.66
C PHE A 488 -13.27 6.12 -0.53
N PHE A 489 -13.32 7.02 0.44
CA PHE A 489 -12.53 6.96 1.66
C PHE A 489 -13.37 7.36 2.86
N LYS A 490 -13.21 6.64 3.95
CA LYS A 490 -13.79 6.95 5.24
C LYS A 490 -12.77 6.68 6.34
N ASN A 491 -12.51 7.68 7.18
CA ASN A 491 -11.51 7.55 8.23
C ASN A 491 -11.88 6.54 9.30
N ASN A 492 -13.15 6.58 9.73
CA ASN A 492 -13.64 5.85 10.90
C ASN A 492 -14.82 4.98 10.55
N ALA A 493 -15.06 3.90 11.31
CA ALA A 493 -16.27 3.11 11.19
C ALA A 493 -17.54 3.90 11.56
N PRO A 494 -17.60 4.71 12.67
CA PRO A 494 -18.79 5.51 12.98
C PRO A 494 -18.95 6.73 12.08
N GLY A 495 -20.15 7.30 12.14
CA GLY A 495 -20.54 8.45 11.34
C GLY A 495 -20.99 8.08 9.94
N CYS A 496 -21.54 9.03 9.23
CA CYS A 496 -22.02 8.89 7.85
C CYS A 496 -21.21 9.68 6.83
N ASP A 497 -20.17 10.39 7.26
CA ASP A 497 -19.27 11.12 6.38
C ASP A 497 -18.48 10.17 5.50
N VAL A 498 -18.47 10.41 4.21
CA VAL A 498 -17.71 9.63 3.21
C VAL A 498 -17.10 10.59 2.20
N TYR A 499 -15.79 10.49 2.01
CA TYR A 499 -15.08 11.19 0.94
C TYR A 499 -15.14 10.35 -0.33
N ILE A 500 -15.52 10.96 -1.45
CA ILE A 500 -15.64 10.27 -2.74
C ILE A 500 -15.00 11.13 -3.83
N GLU A 501 -14.22 10.52 -4.71
CA GLU A 501 -13.66 11.21 -5.87
C GLU A 501 -14.75 11.66 -6.84
N SER A 502 -14.58 12.86 -7.43
CA SER A 502 -15.58 13.50 -8.30
C SER A 502 -15.94 12.73 -9.57
N ARG A 503 -15.14 11.71 -9.94
CA ARG A 503 -15.39 10.84 -11.10
C ARG A 503 -16.50 9.81 -10.88
N VAL A 504 -17.03 9.67 -9.66
CA VAL A 504 -18.25 8.87 -9.40
C VAL A 504 -19.46 9.61 -9.99
N PRO A 505 -20.36 8.93 -10.72
CA PRO A 505 -21.50 9.58 -11.38
C PRO A 505 -22.39 10.39 -10.41
N ALA A 506 -22.78 11.59 -10.81
CA ALA A 506 -23.62 12.47 -9.98
C ALA A 506 -24.92 11.82 -9.48
N PRO A 507 -25.66 11.01 -10.30
CA PRO A 507 -26.85 10.30 -9.80
C PRO A 507 -26.52 9.31 -8.67
N THR A 508 -25.33 8.71 -8.69
CA THR A 508 -24.87 7.81 -7.61
C THR A 508 -24.62 8.60 -6.32
N LEU A 509 -23.94 9.74 -6.40
CA LEU A 509 -23.70 10.62 -5.24
C LEU A 509 -25.00 11.07 -4.60
N GLN A 510 -25.98 11.47 -5.42
CA GLN A 510 -27.31 11.86 -4.95
C GLN A 510 -28.00 10.68 -4.22
N GLN A 511 -28.06 9.51 -4.84
CA GLN A 511 -28.71 8.33 -4.24
C GLN A 511 -28.00 7.83 -2.97
N LEU A 512 -26.68 8.01 -2.84
CA LEU A 512 -25.96 7.75 -1.58
C LEU A 512 -26.36 8.75 -0.50
N SER A 513 -26.49 10.03 -0.83
CA SER A 513 -26.98 11.04 0.11
C SER A 513 -28.42 10.77 0.56
N GLU A 514 -29.30 10.33 -0.35
CA GLU A 514 -30.68 9.93 -0.03
C GLU A 514 -30.74 8.73 0.93
N ARG A 515 -29.71 7.85 0.90
CA ARG A 515 -29.54 6.76 1.88
C ARG A 515 -28.97 7.24 3.23
N GLY A 516 -28.62 8.51 3.35
CA GLY A 516 -28.11 9.09 4.58
C GLY A 516 -26.58 9.13 4.70
N HIS A 517 -25.83 8.88 3.62
CA HIS A 517 -24.41 9.16 3.61
C HIS A 517 -24.15 10.66 3.46
N GLU A 518 -23.26 11.22 4.28
CA GLU A 518 -22.79 12.61 4.21
C GLU A 518 -21.62 12.68 3.23
N ILE A 519 -21.93 12.90 1.93
CA ILE A 519 -20.93 12.84 0.87
C ILE A 519 -20.08 14.10 0.84
N ARG A 520 -18.76 13.93 0.90
CA ARG A 520 -17.75 14.96 0.65
C ARG A 520 -17.04 14.64 -0.64
N ILE A 521 -17.23 15.49 -1.66
CA ILE A 521 -16.65 15.27 -3.00
C ILE A 521 -15.23 15.81 -3.01
N GLY A 522 -14.28 14.93 -3.36
CA GLY A 522 -12.87 15.27 -3.58
C GLY A 522 -12.57 15.69 -5.02
N ARG A 523 -11.27 15.85 -5.35
CA ARG A 523 -10.78 16.01 -6.72
C ARG A 523 -11.00 14.72 -7.53
N GLU A 524 -10.66 14.73 -8.81
CA GLU A 524 -10.72 13.54 -9.68
C GLU A 524 -9.80 12.42 -9.19
N TYR A 525 -8.59 12.77 -8.80
CA TYR A 525 -7.61 11.88 -8.18
C TYR A 525 -7.17 12.48 -6.85
N VAL A 526 -7.44 11.77 -5.77
CA VAL A 526 -7.10 12.20 -4.42
C VAL A 526 -6.00 11.30 -3.87
N GLU A 527 -4.81 11.83 -3.69
CA GLU A 527 -3.64 11.07 -3.25
C GLU A 527 -3.82 10.39 -1.90
N THR A 528 -4.53 11.01 -0.98
CA THR A 528 -4.84 10.43 0.32
C THR A 528 -5.81 9.24 0.26
N MET A 529 -6.43 8.98 -0.91
CA MET A 529 -7.22 7.76 -1.16
C MET A 529 -6.37 6.57 -1.62
N GLY A 530 -5.06 6.68 -1.46
CA GLY A 530 -4.10 5.62 -1.68
C GLY A 530 -3.47 5.62 -3.06
N ARG A 531 -2.25 5.10 -3.14
CA ARG A 531 -1.44 4.99 -4.35
C ARG A 531 -1.08 3.53 -4.54
N GLY A 532 -1.48 2.92 -5.66
CA GLY A 532 -1.41 1.49 -5.87
C GLY A 532 -0.43 1.05 -6.95
N GLN A 533 0.04 -0.19 -6.83
CA GLN A 533 0.77 -0.91 -7.86
C GLN A 533 0.19 -2.32 -7.95
N ALA A 534 0.17 -2.89 -9.15
CA ALA A 534 -0.25 -4.28 -9.34
C ALA A 534 0.50 -4.91 -10.50
N ILE A 535 0.95 -6.15 -10.35
CA ILE A 535 1.50 -6.94 -11.46
C ILE A 535 0.82 -8.32 -11.45
N LEU A 536 0.24 -8.68 -12.59
CA LEU A 536 -0.22 -10.02 -12.90
C LEU A 536 0.89 -10.75 -13.65
N HIS A 537 1.28 -11.91 -13.17
CA HIS A 537 2.07 -12.90 -13.88
C HIS A 537 1.17 -14.06 -14.29
N ASN A 538 1.11 -14.35 -15.59
CA ASN A 538 0.48 -15.57 -16.08
C ASN A 538 1.54 -16.66 -16.28
N SER A 539 1.53 -17.67 -15.42
CA SER A 539 2.56 -18.72 -15.37
C SER A 539 2.58 -19.61 -16.62
N ARG A 540 1.46 -19.73 -17.34
CA ARG A 540 1.40 -20.53 -18.56
C ARG A 540 2.05 -19.84 -19.76
N THR A 541 1.89 -18.51 -19.89
CA THR A 541 2.40 -17.74 -21.02
C THR A 541 3.73 -17.04 -20.72
N GLY A 542 4.12 -16.96 -19.45
CA GLY A 542 5.28 -16.18 -18.99
C GLY A 542 5.09 -14.67 -19.18
N THR A 543 3.84 -14.19 -19.33
CA THR A 543 3.55 -12.79 -19.61
C THR A 543 3.20 -12.04 -18.34
N ASN A 544 3.80 -10.88 -18.15
CA ASN A 544 3.55 -9.95 -17.07
C ASN A 544 2.71 -8.77 -17.55
N TYR A 545 1.69 -8.40 -16.77
CA TYR A 545 0.83 -7.23 -16.98
C TYR A 545 0.94 -6.35 -15.75
N ALA A 546 1.50 -5.15 -15.90
CA ALA A 546 1.76 -4.27 -14.77
C ALA A 546 1.01 -2.95 -14.87
N ALA A 547 0.54 -2.46 -13.74
CA ALA A 547 -0.23 -1.24 -13.60
C ALA A 547 0.33 -0.36 -12.48
N SER A 548 0.26 0.96 -12.65
CA SER A 548 0.71 1.95 -11.69
C SER A 548 -0.34 3.05 -11.55
N ASP A 549 -0.69 3.38 -10.32
CA ASP A 549 -1.72 4.36 -9.97
C ASP A 549 -1.32 5.79 -10.40
N PRO A 550 -2.18 6.53 -11.11
CA PRO A 550 -1.90 7.93 -11.48
C PRO A 550 -1.89 8.90 -10.29
N ARG A 551 -2.33 8.46 -9.10
CA ARG A 551 -2.20 9.24 -7.85
C ARG A 551 -0.77 9.26 -7.32
N ALA A 552 0.17 8.52 -7.95
CA ALA A 552 1.60 8.49 -7.67
C ALA A 552 2.42 8.89 -8.89
N ASP A 553 3.67 9.32 -8.66
CA ASP A 553 4.66 9.61 -9.72
C ASP A 553 5.42 8.34 -10.17
N GLY A 554 4.85 7.19 -9.88
CA GLY A 554 5.41 5.88 -10.20
C GLY A 554 5.13 5.42 -11.62
N SER A 555 5.79 4.35 -11.99
CA SER A 555 5.58 3.64 -13.24
C SER A 555 5.95 2.17 -13.10
N ALA A 556 5.36 1.32 -13.94
CA ALA A 556 5.86 -0.03 -14.14
C ALA A 556 6.95 0.00 -15.23
N ILE A 557 8.15 -0.48 -14.90
CA ILE A 557 9.30 -0.51 -15.82
C ILE A 557 9.73 -1.96 -16.03
N PRO A 558 9.65 -2.47 -17.26
CA PRO A 558 10.15 -3.80 -17.58
C PRO A 558 11.67 -3.85 -17.56
N GLU A 559 12.21 -5.01 -17.26
CA GLU A 559 13.62 -5.34 -17.38
C GLU A 559 14.11 -5.02 -18.80
N PRO A 560 15.16 -4.20 -18.97
CA PRO A 560 15.74 -3.94 -20.28
C PRO A 560 16.41 -5.20 -20.84
N LEU A 561 16.36 -5.36 -22.16
CA LEU A 561 17.09 -6.42 -22.85
C LEU A 561 18.60 -6.17 -22.72
N THR A 562 19.32 -7.14 -22.16
CA THR A 562 20.76 -7.03 -21.86
C THR A 562 21.67 -7.26 -23.07
N GLU A 563 21.17 -7.90 -24.15
CA GLU A 563 21.92 -8.05 -25.38
C GLU A 563 21.44 -7.00 -26.41
N PRO A 564 22.37 -6.19 -26.99
CA PRO A 564 22.02 -5.43 -28.19
C PRO A 564 21.67 -6.47 -29.27
N ARG A 565 20.41 -6.49 -29.73
CA ARG A 565 20.10 -7.19 -30.97
C ARG A 565 21.09 -6.71 -32.01
N PRO A 566 21.85 -7.58 -32.70
CA PRO A 566 22.67 -7.14 -33.81
C PRO A 566 21.73 -6.36 -34.72
N LEU A 567 22.03 -5.08 -34.91
CA LEU A 567 21.34 -4.25 -35.91
C LEU A 567 21.43 -5.04 -37.20
N GLY A 568 20.29 -5.61 -37.60
CA GLY A 568 20.25 -6.58 -38.70
C GLY A 568 21.02 -6.02 -39.88
N SER A 569 21.95 -6.81 -40.37
CA SER A 569 22.45 -6.69 -41.72
C SER A 569 21.23 -6.62 -42.65
N ARG A 570 20.92 -5.45 -43.15
CA ARG A 570 20.03 -5.28 -44.31
C ARG A 570 20.68 -5.91 -45.54
#